data_501fbbcbb70a48a21a5cc5b7a728e7aa
#
_entry.id   501fbbcbb70a48a21a5cc5b7a728e7aa
#
_cell.length_a   1.000
_cell.length_b   1.000
_cell.length_c   1.000
_cell.angle_alpha   90.00
_cell.angle_beta   90.00
_cell.angle_gamma   90.00
#
_symmetry.space_group_name_H-M   'P 1'
#
loop_
_entity.id
_entity.type
_entity.pdbx_description
1 polymer ?
#
loop_
_entity_poly.entity_id
_entity_poly.type
_entity_poly.pdbx_seq_one_letter_code
_entity_poly.pdbx_strand_id
1 'polypeptide(L)'
;MQSASEPAPAIRPAPRPGAWLFGALLACASGAATTADLYVVCNANVSLQSSDVRDVFIGEKSFAGSMRLTPADNLAAQALFLERVVKVSADRYTSLWTKKSFRDGASPPPVKASDAETIAYVRQTPGACSYVQTAPPAGVNVVAKF
;
A
#
# COMPACT_ATOMS: atom_id res chain seq x y z
N MET A 1 -46.39 -78.32 31.45
CA MET A 1 -46.45 -77.06 32.15
C MET A 1 -45.06 -76.72 32.66
N GLN A 2 -44.28 -76.11 31.84
CA GLN A 2 -42.92 -75.73 32.23
C GLN A 2 -42.71 -74.23 31.99
N SER A 3 -42.59 -73.53 33.09
CA SER A 3 -42.16 -72.16 33.10
C SER A 3 -40.68 -72.08 32.82
N ALA A 4 -40.31 -71.68 31.65
CA ALA A 4 -38.94 -71.36 31.36
C ALA A 4 -38.68 -69.93 31.84
N SER A 5 -37.90 -69.79 32.89
CA SER A 5 -37.38 -68.49 33.34
C SER A 5 -36.27 -68.07 32.41
N GLU A 6 -36.49 -67.06 31.64
CA GLU A 6 -35.46 -66.41 30.86
C GLU A 6 -34.51 -65.59 31.78
N PRO A 7 -33.21 -65.75 31.64
CA PRO A 7 -32.29 -64.91 32.37
C PRO A 7 -32.25 -63.52 31.78
N ALA A 8 -32.33 -62.53 32.66
CA ALA A 8 -32.24 -61.13 32.30
C ALA A 8 -30.87 -60.81 31.63
N PRO A 9 -30.86 -59.96 30.61
CA PRO A 9 -29.61 -59.58 29.92
C PRO A 9 -28.70 -58.75 30.89
N ALA A 10 -27.45 -59.16 30.92
CA ALA A 10 -26.44 -58.45 31.69
C ALA A 10 -26.26 -57.01 31.20
N ILE A 11 -26.44 -56.07 32.07
CA ILE A 11 -26.15 -54.65 31.79
C ILE A 11 -24.66 -54.49 31.65
N ARG A 12 -24.19 -54.18 30.45
CA ARG A 12 -22.80 -53.80 30.21
C ARG A 12 -22.58 -52.38 30.77
N PRO A 13 -21.57 -52.15 31.57
CA PRO A 13 -21.24 -50.79 31.98
C PRO A 13 -20.75 -50.04 30.75
N ALA A 14 -21.30 -48.87 30.56
CA ALA A 14 -20.89 -47.96 29.48
C ALA A 14 -19.43 -47.52 29.71
N PRO A 15 -18.63 -47.40 28.65
CA PRO A 15 -17.28 -46.85 28.77
C PRO A 15 -17.37 -45.38 29.23
N ARG A 16 -16.67 -45.07 30.29
CA ARG A 16 -16.49 -43.70 30.73
C ARG A 16 -15.79 -42.93 29.62
N PRO A 17 -16.30 -41.74 29.18
CA PRO A 17 -15.56 -40.88 28.30
C PRO A 17 -14.31 -40.38 29.04
N GLY A 18 -13.16 -40.84 28.60
CA GLY A 18 -11.89 -40.27 29.00
C GLY A 18 -11.88 -38.80 28.63
N ALA A 19 -11.55 -37.95 29.57
CA ALA A 19 -11.37 -36.53 29.35
C ALA A 19 -10.22 -36.35 28.35
N TRP A 20 -10.56 -36.10 27.11
CA TRP A 20 -9.61 -35.61 26.13
C TRP A 20 -9.41 -34.12 26.41
N LEU A 21 -8.34 -33.84 27.09
CA LEU A 21 -7.81 -32.48 27.18
C LEU A 21 -7.36 -32.08 25.75
N PHE A 22 -8.27 -31.54 24.98
CA PHE A 22 -7.90 -30.78 23.82
C PHE A 22 -7.21 -29.50 24.33
N GLY A 23 -5.90 -29.56 24.44
CA GLY A 23 -5.08 -28.37 24.48
C GLY A 23 -5.29 -27.61 23.18
N ALA A 24 -6.16 -26.60 23.19
CA ALA A 24 -6.24 -25.64 22.11
C ALA A 24 -4.90 -24.88 22.09
N LEU A 25 -3.98 -25.32 21.24
CA LEU A 25 -2.84 -24.53 20.84
C LEU A 25 -3.42 -23.36 20.04
N LEU A 26 -3.63 -22.24 20.72
CA LEU A 26 -3.83 -20.96 20.05
C LEU A 26 -2.52 -20.63 19.33
N ALA A 27 -2.38 -21.06 18.10
CA ALA A 27 -1.36 -20.53 17.22
C ALA A 27 -1.71 -19.07 16.99
N CYS A 28 -1.11 -18.18 17.77
CA CYS A 28 -1.02 -16.78 17.40
C CYS A 28 -0.24 -16.71 16.11
N ALA A 29 -0.95 -16.72 14.98
CA ALA A 29 -0.40 -16.26 13.73
C ALA A 29 -0.08 -14.77 13.93
N SER A 30 1.15 -14.49 14.37
CA SER A 30 1.72 -13.17 14.25
C SER A 30 1.81 -12.89 12.75
N GLY A 31 0.74 -12.33 12.20
CA GLY A 31 0.77 -11.75 10.88
C GLY A 31 1.84 -10.67 10.94
N ALA A 32 3.01 -10.96 10.38
CA ALA A 32 3.98 -9.92 10.09
C ALA A 32 3.24 -8.92 9.21
N ALA A 33 2.93 -7.75 9.77
CA ALA A 33 2.45 -6.63 9.00
C ALA A 33 3.58 -6.28 8.03
N THR A 34 3.48 -6.77 6.80
CA THR A 34 4.36 -6.37 5.71
C THR A 34 4.09 -4.90 5.48
N THR A 35 4.99 -4.06 5.98
CA THR A 35 4.97 -2.64 5.68
C THR A 35 5.16 -2.52 4.17
N ALA A 36 4.13 -2.08 3.44
CA ALA A 36 4.23 -1.91 2.00
C ALA A 36 5.35 -0.89 1.70
N ASP A 37 6.28 -1.26 0.84
CA ASP A 37 7.33 -0.36 0.37
C ASP A 37 6.71 0.73 -0.51
N LEU A 38 7.28 1.92 -0.44
CA LEU A 38 6.91 3.04 -1.29
C LEU A 38 8.17 3.61 -1.92
N TYR A 39 8.22 3.63 -3.23
CA TYR A 39 9.33 4.17 -4.00
C TYR A 39 8.91 5.45 -4.70
N VAL A 40 9.69 6.51 -4.55
CA VAL A 40 9.56 7.71 -5.36
C VAL A 40 10.51 7.61 -6.54
N VAL A 41 9.95 7.71 -7.73
CA VAL A 41 10.67 7.51 -9.00
C VAL A 41 10.52 8.73 -9.89
N CYS A 42 11.59 9.06 -10.59
CA CYS A 42 11.59 10.13 -11.58
C CYS A 42 12.15 9.61 -12.92
N ASN A 43 11.91 10.37 -13.97
CA ASN A 43 12.57 10.13 -15.26
C ASN A 43 14.08 10.12 -15.07
N ALA A 44 14.80 9.31 -15.85
CA ALA A 44 16.24 9.14 -15.75
C ALA A 44 17.04 10.46 -15.84
N ASN A 45 16.46 11.48 -16.45
CA ASN A 45 17.09 12.81 -16.62
C ASN A 45 16.86 13.75 -15.41
N VAL A 46 16.09 13.33 -14.41
CA VAL A 46 15.78 14.15 -13.23
C VAL A 46 16.73 13.82 -12.12
N SER A 47 17.40 14.85 -11.59
CA SER A 47 18.16 14.78 -10.34
C SER A 47 17.41 15.54 -9.25
N LEU A 48 16.84 14.84 -8.31
CA LEU A 48 16.01 15.36 -7.22
C LEU A 48 16.50 14.82 -5.88
N GLN A 49 16.52 15.67 -4.85
CA GLN A 49 16.80 15.24 -3.49
C GLN A 49 15.55 14.63 -2.84
N SER A 50 15.72 13.66 -1.99
CA SER A 50 14.59 13.04 -1.24
C SER A 50 13.84 14.07 -0.37
N SER A 51 14.54 15.08 0.15
CA SER A 51 13.95 16.19 0.90
C SER A 51 12.99 17.04 0.10
N ASP A 52 13.18 17.11 -1.21
CA ASP A 52 12.38 17.98 -2.10
C ASP A 52 11.12 17.29 -2.64
N VAL A 53 11.00 15.98 -2.43
CA VAL A 53 9.88 15.18 -2.96
C VAL A 53 8.53 15.78 -2.57
N ARG A 54 8.35 16.07 -1.29
CA ARG A 54 7.11 16.66 -0.79
C ARG A 54 6.77 17.95 -1.54
N ASP A 55 7.74 18.86 -1.67
CA ASP A 55 7.55 20.18 -2.27
C ASP A 55 7.19 20.09 -3.77
N VAL A 56 7.70 19.09 -4.46
CA VAL A 56 7.31 18.81 -5.86
C VAL A 56 5.83 18.46 -5.94
N PHE A 57 5.36 17.55 -5.10
CA PHE A 57 3.97 17.07 -5.16
C PHE A 57 2.94 18.04 -4.59
N ILE A 58 3.33 18.94 -3.73
CA ILE A 58 2.45 20.05 -3.30
C ILE A 58 2.56 21.29 -4.17
N GLY A 59 3.39 21.25 -5.24
CA GLY A 59 3.54 22.34 -6.18
C GLY A 59 4.37 23.54 -5.68
N GLU A 60 5.20 23.33 -4.68
CA GLU A 60 6.14 24.36 -4.19
C GLU A 60 7.46 24.36 -4.98
N LYS A 61 7.84 23.22 -5.53
CA LYS A 61 9.02 23.06 -6.37
C LYS A 61 8.64 22.58 -7.75
N SER A 62 8.95 23.38 -8.77
CA SER A 62 8.60 23.09 -10.17
C SER A 62 9.79 22.77 -11.06
N PHE A 63 11.01 22.86 -10.54
CA PHE A 63 12.24 22.62 -11.31
C PHE A 63 13.27 21.84 -10.48
N ALA A 64 14.01 20.98 -11.16
CA ALA A 64 15.25 20.38 -10.68
C ALA A 64 16.38 20.84 -11.59
N GLY A 65 17.19 21.80 -11.10
CA GLY A 65 18.12 22.53 -11.96
C GLY A 65 17.37 23.28 -13.07
N SER A 66 17.69 22.99 -14.32
CA SER A 66 16.99 23.55 -15.50
C SER A 66 15.81 22.71 -15.97
N MET A 67 15.61 21.51 -15.43
CA MET A 67 14.56 20.58 -15.83
C MET A 67 13.24 20.94 -15.14
N ARG A 68 12.20 21.21 -15.92
CA ARG A 68 10.85 21.38 -15.40
C ARG A 68 10.30 20.04 -14.93
N LEU A 69 9.78 20.00 -13.72
CA LEU A 69 9.19 18.81 -13.13
C LEU A 69 7.71 18.69 -13.48
N THR A 70 7.30 17.49 -13.81
CA THR A 70 5.91 17.12 -14.14
C THR A 70 5.49 15.96 -13.24
N PRO A 71 5.12 16.23 -11.96
CA PRO A 71 4.68 15.17 -11.07
C PRO A 71 3.37 14.54 -11.57
N ALA A 72 3.21 13.25 -11.32
CA ALA A 72 1.97 12.52 -11.53
C ALA A 72 1.61 11.72 -10.29
N ASP A 73 0.33 11.64 -9.99
CA ASP A 73 -0.19 10.82 -8.90
C ASP A 73 -0.43 9.38 -9.38
N ASN A 74 -0.26 8.43 -8.48
CA ASN A 74 -0.58 7.02 -8.69
C ASN A 74 -1.72 6.63 -7.76
N LEU A 75 -2.89 6.38 -8.30
CA LEU A 75 -4.08 6.05 -7.52
C LEU A 75 -3.86 4.84 -6.59
N ALA A 76 -3.15 3.83 -7.06
CA ALA A 76 -2.88 2.61 -6.31
C ALA A 76 -2.03 2.85 -5.04
N ALA A 77 -1.17 3.89 -5.06
CA ALA A 77 -0.22 4.18 -3.98
C ALA A 77 -0.49 5.52 -3.27
N GLN A 78 -1.49 6.29 -3.71
CA GLN A 78 -1.70 7.67 -3.26
C GLN A 78 -1.94 7.78 -1.75
N ALA A 79 -2.77 6.92 -1.18
CA ALA A 79 -3.06 6.96 0.25
C ALA A 79 -1.78 6.79 1.09
N LEU A 80 -0.94 5.84 0.72
CA LEU A 80 0.33 5.58 1.40
C LEU A 80 1.32 6.74 1.23
N PHE A 81 1.38 7.31 0.02
CA PHE A 81 2.23 8.45 -0.27
C PHE A 81 1.82 9.71 0.52
N LEU A 82 0.53 10.00 0.57
CA LEU A 82 0.02 11.14 1.34
C LEU A 82 0.29 10.97 2.84
N GLU A 83 0.15 9.76 3.35
CA GLU A 83 0.42 9.45 4.76
C GLU A 83 1.90 9.58 5.11
N ARG A 84 2.78 8.98 4.31
CA ARG A 84 4.20 8.84 4.65
C ARG A 84 5.06 10.03 4.24
N VAL A 85 4.75 10.63 3.11
CA VAL A 85 5.60 11.66 2.48
C VAL A 85 5.02 13.05 2.64
N VAL A 86 3.80 13.28 2.18
CA VAL A 86 3.18 14.59 2.19
C VAL A 86 2.66 14.95 3.58
N LYS A 87 2.25 13.98 4.37
CA LYS A 87 1.72 14.14 5.74
C LYS A 87 0.44 14.97 5.79
N VAL A 88 -0.45 14.77 4.83
CA VAL A 88 -1.79 15.40 4.77
C VAL A 88 -2.85 14.39 4.37
N SER A 89 -4.11 14.69 4.69
CA SER A 89 -5.24 13.90 4.21
C SER A 89 -5.50 14.13 2.73
N ALA A 90 -6.21 13.20 2.10
CA ALA A 90 -6.62 13.32 0.69
C ALA A 90 -7.43 14.57 0.41
N ASP A 91 -8.37 14.92 1.31
CA ASP A 91 -9.20 16.13 1.19
C ASP A 91 -8.35 17.40 1.26
N ARG A 92 -7.37 17.43 2.15
CA ARG A 92 -6.46 18.56 2.27
C ARG A 92 -5.56 18.71 1.05
N TYR A 93 -5.09 17.59 0.50
CA TYR A 93 -4.30 17.56 -0.72
C TYR A 93 -5.11 18.11 -1.92
N THR A 94 -6.33 17.62 -2.09
CA THR A 94 -7.27 18.12 -3.11
C THR A 94 -7.54 19.62 -2.95
N SER A 95 -7.83 20.07 -1.71
CA SER A 95 -8.09 21.48 -1.42
C SER A 95 -6.89 22.37 -1.73
N LEU A 96 -5.68 21.88 -1.46
CA LEU A 96 -4.44 22.59 -1.76
C LEU A 96 -4.29 22.84 -3.26
N TRP A 97 -4.50 21.80 -4.08
CA TRP A 97 -4.43 21.93 -5.53
C TRP A 97 -5.55 22.79 -6.11
N THR A 98 -6.76 22.67 -5.57
CA THR A 98 -7.88 23.53 -5.95
C THR A 98 -7.54 25.02 -5.73
N LYS A 99 -6.99 25.37 -4.57
CA LYS A 99 -6.55 26.73 -4.28
C LYS A 99 -5.45 27.22 -5.22
N LYS A 100 -4.46 26.36 -5.53
CA LYS A 100 -3.39 26.68 -6.48
C LYS A 100 -3.92 26.89 -7.89
N SER A 101 -4.89 26.08 -8.32
CA SER A 101 -5.51 26.21 -9.63
C SER A 101 -6.22 27.56 -9.77
N PHE A 102 -6.95 28.00 -8.77
CA PHE A 102 -7.61 29.31 -8.78
C PHE A 102 -6.64 30.50 -8.67
N ARG A 103 -5.62 30.38 -7.84
CA ARG A 103 -4.69 31.47 -7.59
C ARG A 103 -3.65 31.63 -8.70
N ASP A 104 -3.07 30.53 -9.14
CA ASP A 104 -1.86 30.51 -9.96
C ASP A 104 -2.10 29.88 -11.34
N GLY A 105 -3.31 29.39 -11.62
CA GLY A 105 -3.61 28.64 -12.84
C GLY A 105 -2.89 27.29 -12.94
N ALA A 106 -2.34 26.79 -11.83
CA ALA A 106 -1.64 25.52 -11.79
C ALA A 106 -2.60 24.33 -11.93
N SER A 107 -2.21 23.33 -12.70
CA SER A 107 -2.97 22.10 -12.80
C SER A 107 -2.48 21.07 -11.76
N PRO A 108 -3.39 20.33 -11.13
CA PRO A 108 -3.01 19.24 -10.27
C PRO A 108 -2.27 18.15 -11.07
N PRO A 109 -1.45 17.31 -10.40
CA PRO A 109 -0.79 16.20 -11.07
C PRO A 109 -1.80 15.27 -11.74
N PRO A 110 -1.55 14.82 -12.98
CA PRO A 110 -2.38 13.79 -13.60
C PRO A 110 -2.33 12.51 -12.79
N VAL A 111 -3.44 11.78 -12.72
CA VAL A 111 -3.57 10.55 -11.95
C VAL A 111 -3.43 9.34 -12.87
N LYS A 112 -2.51 8.44 -12.55
CA LYS A 112 -2.34 7.13 -13.19
C LYS A 112 -3.05 6.06 -12.35
N ALA A 113 -3.61 5.05 -13.00
CA ALA A 113 -4.44 4.06 -12.33
C ALA A 113 -3.63 2.99 -11.59
N SER A 114 -2.41 2.71 -12.04
CA SER A 114 -1.58 1.60 -11.55
C SER A 114 -0.10 1.92 -11.55
N ASP A 115 0.67 1.10 -10.85
CA ASP A 115 2.14 1.19 -10.87
C ASP A 115 2.71 1.03 -12.29
N ALA A 116 2.15 0.12 -13.10
CA ALA A 116 2.60 -0.10 -14.48
C ALA A 116 2.40 1.13 -15.36
N GLU A 117 1.25 1.77 -15.30
CA GLU A 117 0.98 3.02 -16.02
C GLU A 117 1.87 4.16 -15.53
N THR A 118 2.09 4.23 -14.24
CA THR A 118 2.95 5.23 -13.61
C THR A 118 4.39 5.10 -14.11
N ILE A 119 4.94 3.90 -14.11
CA ILE A 119 6.30 3.65 -14.60
C ILE A 119 6.42 3.97 -16.09
N ALA A 120 5.44 3.59 -16.91
CA ALA A 120 5.42 3.92 -18.32
C ALA A 120 5.44 5.43 -18.55
N TYR A 121 4.60 6.16 -17.83
CA TYR A 121 4.54 7.63 -17.87
C TYR A 121 5.87 8.27 -17.49
N VAL A 122 6.47 7.85 -16.37
CA VAL A 122 7.74 8.38 -15.87
C VAL A 122 8.88 8.15 -16.85
N ARG A 123 8.93 6.98 -17.48
CA ARG A 123 9.94 6.67 -18.50
C ARG A 123 9.82 7.53 -19.74
N GLN A 124 8.61 7.77 -20.21
CA GLN A 124 8.33 8.43 -21.49
C GLN A 124 8.32 9.95 -21.38
N THR A 125 8.15 10.50 -20.19
CA THR A 125 7.95 11.93 -20.01
C THR A 125 9.17 12.55 -19.33
N PRO A 126 9.95 13.39 -20.04
CA PRO A 126 11.06 14.13 -19.42
C PRO A 126 10.55 15.00 -18.25
N GLY A 127 11.26 14.97 -17.15
CA GLY A 127 10.88 15.72 -15.94
C GLY A 127 9.80 15.06 -15.09
N ALA A 128 9.23 13.93 -15.50
CA ALA A 128 8.19 13.25 -14.74
C ALA A 128 8.72 12.63 -13.45
N CYS A 129 7.95 12.77 -12.39
CA CYS A 129 8.14 12.12 -11.10
C CYS A 129 6.81 11.53 -10.61
N SER A 130 6.87 10.39 -9.96
CA SER A 130 5.73 9.75 -9.33
C SER A 130 6.18 8.80 -8.22
N TYR A 131 5.29 7.94 -7.78
CA TYR A 131 5.56 6.98 -6.71
C TYR A 131 4.84 5.65 -7.02
N VAL A 132 5.45 4.55 -6.59
CA VAL A 132 4.96 3.19 -6.81
C VAL A 132 5.21 2.32 -5.58
N GLN A 133 4.45 1.25 -5.42
CA GLN A 133 4.61 0.28 -4.34
C GLN A 133 5.46 -0.93 -4.75
N THR A 134 5.55 -1.21 -6.04
CA THR A 134 6.41 -2.27 -6.57
C THR A 134 7.83 -1.79 -6.79
N ALA A 135 8.80 -2.67 -6.63
CA ALA A 135 10.19 -2.34 -6.91
C ALA A 135 10.35 -1.82 -8.35
N PRO A 136 10.88 -0.61 -8.55
CA PRO A 136 10.96 -0.01 -9.87
C PRO A 136 11.93 -0.79 -10.79
N PRO A 137 11.57 -0.97 -12.06
CA PRO A 137 12.48 -1.57 -13.05
C PRO A 137 13.58 -0.59 -13.46
N ALA A 138 14.56 -1.07 -14.21
CA ALA A 138 15.58 -0.21 -14.83
C ALA A 138 14.95 0.85 -15.76
N GLY A 139 15.62 1.99 -15.93
CA GLY A 139 15.19 3.09 -16.80
C GLY A 139 14.41 4.20 -16.11
N VAL A 140 14.23 4.12 -14.80
CA VAL A 140 13.77 5.22 -13.97
C VAL A 140 14.80 5.49 -12.87
N ASN A 141 14.82 6.72 -12.37
CA ASN A 141 15.65 7.12 -11.25
C ASN A 141 14.87 6.97 -9.94
N VAL A 142 15.34 6.16 -9.01
CA VAL A 142 14.74 6.01 -7.68
C VAL A 142 15.32 7.12 -6.79
N VAL A 143 14.46 8.06 -6.41
CA VAL A 143 14.85 9.21 -5.59
C VAL A 143 14.86 8.86 -4.11
N ALA A 144 13.87 8.11 -3.66
CA ALA A 144 13.72 7.71 -2.27
C ALA A 144 12.87 6.45 -2.13
N LYS A 145 13.06 5.78 -0.99
CA LYS A 145 12.23 4.68 -0.52
C LYS A 145 11.73 5.02 0.88
N PHE A 146 10.41 4.83 1.13
CA PHE A 146 9.73 5.10 2.40
C PHE A 146 9.03 3.87 2.94
#